data_5238d2d480649bf291d28f94ca31d1b7
#
_entry.id   5238d2d480649bf291d28f94ca31d1b7
#
_cell.length_a   1.000
_cell.length_b   1.000
_cell.length_c   1.000
_cell.angle_alpha   90.00
_cell.angle_beta   90.00
_cell.angle_gamma   90.00
#
_symmetry.space_group_name_H-M   'P 1'
#
loop_
_entity.id
_entity.type
_entity.pdbx_description
1 polymer ?
#
loop_
_entity_poly.entity_id
_entity_poly.type
_entity_poly.pdbx_seq_one_letter_code
_entity_poly.pdbx_strand_id
1 'polypeptide(L)'
;MSKVKITDIAERSGVSMTTVSRYFNHPELISQTTQDKIKTAIKELNYQQDNLARILVTGESNLVGVIFPHLHLSFYTELLNQLIKYGKEKGYNLIVYTSNDSREEELQLIQNLISYRIKGLILLSHLLS
;
A
#
# COMPACT_ATOMS: atom_id res chain seq x y z
N MET A 1 -0.60 13.17 -18.95
CA MET A 1 -0.24 13.94 -17.75
C MET A 1 1.20 13.66 -17.36
N SER A 2 1.96 14.71 -17.19
CA SER A 2 3.31 14.56 -16.68
C SER A 2 3.24 14.20 -15.18
N LYS A 3 3.83 13.09 -14.84
CA LYS A 3 3.88 12.63 -13.46
C LYS A 3 4.94 13.41 -12.69
N VAL A 4 4.58 13.95 -11.53
CA VAL A 4 5.53 14.60 -10.63
C VAL A 4 6.52 13.57 -10.12
N LYS A 5 7.80 13.90 -10.16
CA LYS A 5 8.90 13.00 -9.76
C LYS A 5 9.56 13.49 -8.47
N ILE A 6 10.36 12.61 -7.86
CA ILE A 6 11.16 12.96 -6.68
C ILE A 6 12.10 14.13 -6.98
N THR A 7 12.63 14.20 -8.20
CA THR A 7 13.46 15.33 -8.63
C THR A 7 12.73 16.66 -8.52
N ASP A 8 11.44 16.69 -8.84
CA ASP A 8 10.61 17.89 -8.74
C ASP A 8 10.43 18.31 -7.27
N ILE A 9 10.27 17.34 -6.39
CA ILE A 9 10.19 17.59 -4.94
C ILE A 9 11.51 18.21 -4.42
N ALA A 10 12.64 17.62 -4.82
CA ALA A 10 13.97 18.10 -4.41
C ALA A 10 14.18 19.54 -4.88
N GLU A 11 13.88 19.83 -6.13
CA GLU A 11 14.02 21.16 -6.71
C GLU A 11 13.10 22.16 -6.00
N ARG A 12 11.83 21.82 -5.80
CA ARG A 12 10.85 22.71 -5.17
C ARG A 12 11.17 23.00 -3.71
N SER A 13 11.65 22.01 -2.97
CA SER A 13 11.96 22.13 -1.54
C SER A 13 13.37 22.68 -1.28
N GLY A 14 14.22 22.71 -2.30
CA GLY A 14 15.60 23.20 -2.16
C GLY A 14 16.52 22.23 -1.42
N VAL A 15 16.21 20.94 -1.43
CA VAL A 15 17.02 19.91 -0.79
C VAL A 15 17.50 18.89 -1.82
N SER A 16 18.47 18.04 -1.44
CA SER A 16 18.99 17.01 -2.33
C SER A 16 17.98 15.86 -2.49
N MET A 17 18.14 15.10 -3.59
CA MET A 17 17.33 13.89 -3.81
C MET A 17 17.53 12.86 -2.69
N THR A 18 18.74 12.75 -2.17
CA THR A 18 19.04 11.87 -1.04
C THR A 18 18.20 12.25 0.19
N THR A 19 18.08 13.55 0.45
CA THR A 19 17.28 14.06 1.57
C THR A 19 15.80 13.76 1.36
N VAL A 20 15.29 13.92 0.15
CA VAL A 20 13.88 13.57 -0.17
C VAL A 20 13.66 12.07 0.04
N SER A 21 14.58 11.24 -0.42
CA SER A 21 14.50 9.79 -0.23
C SER A 21 14.47 9.43 1.26
N ARG A 22 15.28 10.09 2.07
CA ARG A 22 15.29 9.90 3.53
C ARG A 22 13.97 10.31 4.17
N TYR A 23 13.34 11.35 3.66
CA TYR A 23 12.02 11.76 4.15
C TYR A 23 11.01 10.63 4.07
N PHE A 24 11.01 9.88 2.97
CA PHE A 24 10.08 8.76 2.78
C PHE A 24 10.48 7.51 3.54
N ASN A 25 11.77 7.22 3.64
CA ASN A 25 12.25 5.93 4.15
C ASN A 25 12.78 6.01 5.58
N HIS A 26 13.43 7.11 5.95
CA HIS A 26 14.07 7.32 7.25
C HIS A 26 13.90 8.76 7.71
N PRO A 27 12.65 9.20 7.98
CA PRO A 27 12.38 10.59 8.36
C PRO A 27 13.10 11.03 9.64
N GLU A 28 13.43 10.06 10.50
CA GLU A 28 14.16 10.32 11.74
C GLU A 28 15.57 10.87 11.50
N LEU A 29 16.12 10.70 10.29
CA LEU A 29 17.47 11.19 9.94
C LEU A 29 17.49 12.62 9.46
N ILE A 30 16.34 13.27 9.30
CA ILE A 30 16.28 14.66 8.83
C ILE A 30 15.57 15.55 9.85
N SER A 31 15.96 16.83 9.87
CA SER A 31 15.40 17.81 10.81
C SER A 31 13.92 18.06 10.52
N GLN A 32 13.19 18.49 11.54
CA GLN A 32 11.78 18.83 11.40
C GLN A 32 11.57 19.95 10.37
N THR A 33 12.46 20.95 10.36
CA THR A 33 12.42 22.05 9.40
C THR A 33 12.50 21.52 7.95
N THR A 34 13.42 20.60 7.71
CA THR A 34 13.57 19.97 6.38
C THR A 34 12.37 19.12 6.02
N GLN A 35 11.84 18.36 6.98
CA GLN A 35 10.61 17.58 6.77
C GLN A 35 9.45 18.48 6.35
N ASP A 36 9.29 19.63 7.01
CA ASP A 36 8.23 20.57 6.70
C ASP A 36 8.35 21.16 5.31
N LYS A 37 9.57 21.45 4.86
CA LYS A 37 9.83 21.94 3.50
C LYS A 37 9.43 20.92 2.45
N ILE A 38 9.80 19.66 2.66
CA ILE A 38 9.46 18.56 1.75
C ILE A 38 7.95 18.32 1.74
N LYS A 39 7.34 18.33 2.91
CA LYS A 39 5.89 18.15 3.06
C LYS A 39 5.11 19.22 2.31
N THR A 40 5.54 20.47 2.40
CA THR A 40 4.96 21.60 1.68
C THR A 40 5.08 21.40 0.16
N ALA A 41 6.28 21.00 -0.30
CA ALA A 41 6.52 20.75 -1.73
C ALA A 41 5.64 19.61 -2.27
N ILE A 42 5.48 18.55 -1.50
CA ILE A 42 4.60 17.41 -1.86
C ILE A 42 3.17 17.90 -2.04
N LYS A 43 2.70 18.71 -1.12
CA LYS A 43 1.34 19.25 -1.17
C LYS A 43 1.14 20.20 -2.36
N GLU A 44 2.08 21.12 -2.57
CA GLU A 44 2.01 22.09 -3.68
C GLU A 44 2.05 21.44 -5.04
N LEU A 45 2.87 20.39 -5.20
CA LEU A 45 3.05 19.67 -6.45
C LEU A 45 2.03 18.53 -6.63
N ASN A 46 1.23 18.27 -5.61
CA ASN A 46 0.27 17.15 -5.58
C ASN A 46 0.96 15.82 -5.91
N TYR A 47 2.14 15.61 -5.31
CA TYR A 47 2.92 14.41 -5.53
C TYR A 47 2.28 13.20 -4.84
N GLN A 48 2.25 12.08 -5.56
CA GLN A 48 1.87 10.78 -5.02
C GLN A 48 3.05 9.83 -5.14
N GLN A 49 3.44 9.23 -4.02
CA GLN A 49 4.55 8.29 -3.99
C GLN A 49 4.26 7.08 -4.89
N ASP A 50 5.24 6.72 -5.71
CA ASP A 50 5.16 5.54 -6.54
C ASP A 50 5.47 4.30 -5.69
N ASN A 51 4.42 3.67 -5.17
CA ASN A 51 4.56 2.48 -4.32
C ASN A 51 5.18 1.31 -5.07
N LEU A 52 4.91 1.18 -6.36
CA LEU A 52 5.50 0.11 -7.17
C LEU A 52 7.02 0.27 -7.28
N ALA A 53 7.48 1.49 -7.58
CA ALA A 53 8.91 1.78 -7.64
C ALA A 53 9.59 1.52 -6.30
N ARG A 54 8.94 1.92 -5.20
CA ARG A 54 9.44 1.67 -3.85
C ARG A 54 9.58 0.17 -3.58
N ILE A 55 8.59 -0.63 -3.95
CA ILE A 55 8.61 -2.08 -3.79
C ILE A 55 9.77 -2.69 -4.59
N LEU A 56 10.00 -2.22 -5.80
CA LEU A 56 11.10 -2.69 -6.64
C LEU A 56 12.47 -2.39 -6.04
N VAL A 57 12.61 -1.26 -5.36
CA VAL A 57 13.88 -0.85 -4.73
C VAL A 57 14.09 -1.55 -3.40
N THR A 58 13.08 -1.56 -2.52
CA THR A 58 13.20 -2.08 -1.15
C THR A 58 12.87 -3.57 -1.05
N GLY A 59 12.14 -4.12 -2.02
CA GLY A 59 11.64 -5.49 -1.96
C GLY A 59 10.51 -5.69 -0.98
N GLU A 60 10.06 -4.62 -0.31
CA GLU A 60 9.01 -4.70 0.71
C GLU A 60 7.73 -4.02 0.25
N SER A 61 6.60 -4.67 0.55
CA SER A 61 5.26 -4.18 0.27
C SER A 61 4.49 -4.03 1.57
N ASN A 62 3.56 -3.08 1.61
CA ASN A 62 2.58 -2.97 2.71
C ASN A 62 1.21 -3.50 2.30
N LEU A 63 1.15 -4.26 1.21
CA LEU A 63 -0.09 -4.81 0.70
C LEU A 63 -0.43 -6.14 1.39
N VAL A 64 -1.66 -6.28 1.82
CA VAL A 64 -2.20 -7.53 2.38
C VAL A 64 -3.40 -7.92 1.54
N GLY A 65 -3.41 -9.14 1.03
CA GLY A 65 -4.54 -9.67 0.28
C GLY A 65 -5.57 -10.27 1.21
N VAL A 66 -6.83 -10.06 0.92
CA VAL A 66 -7.94 -10.68 1.65
C VAL A 66 -8.91 -11.28 0.63
N ILE A 67 -9.22 -12.54 0.78
CA ILE A 67 -10.18 -13.22 -0.10
C ILE A 67 -11.34 -13.72 0.75
N PHE A 68 -12.54 -13.28 0.40
CA PHE A 68 -13.79 -13.76 0.98
C PHE A 68 -14.51 -14.67 -0.04
N PRO A 69 -15.28 -15.65 0.41
CA PRO A 69 -16.11 -16.43 -0.54
C PRO A 69 -17.17 -15.55 -1.19
N HIS A 70 -17.75 -14.65 -0.44
CA HIS A 70 -18.71 -13.63 -0.86
C HIS A 70 -18.85 -12.60 0.26
N LEU A 71 -19.63 -11.55 0.04
CA LEU A 71 -19.88 -10.52 1.05
C LEU A 71 -21.36 -10.42 1.45
N HIS A 72 -22.11 -11.50 1.24
CA HIS A 72 -23.55 -11.51 1.55
C HIS A 72 -23.86 -11.65 3.04
N LEU A 73 -22.93 -12.23 3.82
CA LEU A 73 -23.13 -12.37 5.26
C LEU A 73 -22.66 -11.12 5.98
N SER A 74 -23.46 -10.63 6.92
CA SER A 74 -23.12 -9.49 7.75
C SER A 74 -21.79 -9.68 8.49
N PHE A 75 -21.50 -10.94 8.89
CA PHE A 75 -20.25 -11.29 9.54
C PHE A 75 -19.04 -10.92 8.65
N TYR A 76 -19.10 -11.21 7.37
CA TYR A 76 -18.00 -10.92 6.45
C TYR A 76 -17.80 -9.43 6.25
N THR A 77 -18.87 -8.66 6.08
CA THR A 77 -18.76 -7.22 5.89
C THR A 77 -18.26 -6.54 7.16
N GLU A 78 -18.70 -6.99 8.32
CA GLU A 78 -18.24 -6.47 9.60
C GLU A 78 -16.76 -6.80 9.81
N LEU A 79 -16.34 -8.03 9.52
CA LEU A 79 -14.94 -8.41 9.60
C LEU A 79 -14.08 -7.59 8.66
N LEU A 80 -14.54 -7.37 7.43
CA LEU A 80 -13.81 -6.54 6.45
C LEU A 80 -13.62 -5.12 6.97
N ASN A 81 -14.67 -4.51 7.54
CA ASN A 81 -14.57 -3.17 8.11
C ASN A 81 -13.53 -3.11 9.22
N GLN A 82 -13.47 -4.12 10.08
CA GLN A 82 -12.47 -4.20 11.14
C GLN A 82 -11.07 -4.40 10.58
N LEU A 83 -10.91 -5.23 9.56
CA LEU A 83 -9.62 -5.45 8.91
C LEU A 83 -9.10 -4.17 8.26
N ILE A 84 -9.96 -3.43 7.57
CA ILE A 84 -9.59 -2.16 6.93
C ILE A 84 -9.13 -1.16 7.99
N LYS A 85 -9.91 -1.01 9.05
CA LYS A 85 -9.59 -0.08 10.14
C LYS A 85 -8.27 -0.44 10.80
N TYR A 86 -8.09 -1.70 11.18
CA TYR A 86 -6.88 -2.17 11.85
C TYR A 86 -5.67 -2.08 10.94
N GLY A 87 -5.82 -2.48 9.68
CA GLY A 87 -4.76 -2.39 8.70
C GLY A 87 -4.29 -0.95 8.50
N LYS A 88 -5.23 -0.02 8.44
CA LYS A 88 -4.93 1.40 8.29
C LYS A 88 -4.13 1.93 9.48
N GLU A 89 -4.51 1.54 10.70
CA GLU A 89 -3.77 1.91 11.91
C GLU A 89 -2.33 1.37 11.91
N LYS A 90 -2.13 0.20 11.32
CA LYS A 90 -0.81 -0.46 11.26
C LYS A 90 -0.02 -0.13 9.99
N GLY A 91 -0.57 0.70 9.11
CA GLY A 91 0.11 1.11 7.88
C GLY A 91 0.01 0.11 6.73
N TYR A 92 -0.95 -0.80 6.76
CA TYR A 92 -1.19 -1.76 5.69
C TYR A 92 -2.31 -1.30 4.76
N ASN A 93 -2.16 -1.62 3.48
CA ASN A 93 -3.22 -1.47 2.49
C ASN A 93 -3.78 -2.85 2.15
N LEU A 94 -5.09 -2.94 2.06
CA LEU A 94 -5.76 -4.20 1.75
C LEU A 94 -6.18 -4.25 0.29
N ILE A 95 -5.96 -5.40 -0.33
CA ILE A 95 -6.55 -5.75 -1.63
C ILE A 95 -7.58 -6.83 -1.35
N VAL A 96 -8.84 -6.54 -1.63
CA VAL A 96 -9.95 -7.43 -1.27
C VAL A 96 -10.57 -8.02 -2.52
N TYR A 97 -10.71 -9.33 -2.53
CA TYR A 97 -11.37 -10.08 -3.60
C TYR A 97 -12.44 -10.99 -3.04
N THR A 98 -13.38 -11.37 -3.89
CA THR A 98 -14.33 -12.44 -3.60
C THR A 98 -14.12 -13.56 -4.59
N SER A 99 -14.15 -14.80 -4.12
CA SER A 99 -13.95 -15.99 -4.94
C SER A 99 -15.25 -16.59 -5.48
N ASN A 100 -16.39 -16.06 -5.05
CA ASN A 100 -17.73 -16.57 -5.43
C ASN A 100 -17.92 -18.06 -5.16
N ASP A 101 -17.34 -18.54 -4.05
CA ASP A 101 -17.41 -19.96 -3.67
C ASP A 101 -16.80 -20.91 -4.72
N SER A 102 -15.92 -20.40 -5.57
CA SER A 102 -15.23 -21.19 -6.59
C SER A 102 -13.78 -21.42 -6.18
N ARG A 103 -13.39 -22.67 -6.04
CA ARG A 103 -12.02 -23.05 -5.75
C ARG A 103 -11.07 -22.62 -6.87
N GLU A 104 -11.52 -22.74 -8.11
CA GLU A 104 -10.72 -22.31 -9.27
C GLU A 104 -10.46 -20.82 -9.24
N GLU A 105 -11.48 -20.01 -8.99
CA GLU A 105 -11.31 -18.57 -8.83
C GLU A 105 -10.42 -18.23 -7.64
N GLU A 106 -10.59 -18.93 -6.53
CA GLU A 106 -9.77 -18.71 -5.34
C GLU A 106 -8.29 -18.89 -5.63
N LEU A 107 -7.91 -19.99 -6.30
CA LEU A 107 -6.54 -20.26 -6.67
C LEU A 107 -5.99 -19.21 -7.62
N GLN A 108 -6.79 -18.78 -8.59
CA GLN A 108 -6.39 -17.74 -9.53
C GLN A 108 -6.17 -16.40 -8.84
N LEU A 109 -7.03 -16.05 -7.90
CA LEU A 109 -6.90 -14.82 -7.12
C LEU A 109 -5.64 -14.83 -6.24
N ILE A 110 -5.33 -15.98 -5.64
CA ILE A 110 -4.11 -16.14 -4.85
C ILE A 110 -2.88 -15.89 -5.73
N GLN A 111 -2.85 -16.45 -6.94
CA GLN A 111 -1.74 -16.22 -7.87
C GLN A 111 -1.62 -14.76 -8.26
N ASN A 112 -2.74 -14.09 -8.52
CA ASN A 112 -2.75 -12.66 -8.81
C ASN A 112 -2.18 -11.85 -7.65
N LEU A 113 -2.60 -12.15 -6.42
CA LEU A 113 -2.14 -11.45 -5.24
C LEU A 113 -0.63 -11.63 -5.01
N ILE A 114 -0.13 -12.85 -5.24
CA ILE A 114 1.30 -13.12 -5.13
C ILE A 114 2.08 -12.26 -6.14
N SER A 115 1.53 -12.05 -7.34
CA SER A 115 2.18 -11.22 -8.35
C SER A 115 2.31 -9.74 -7.93
N TYR A 116 1.48 -9.28 -7.02
CA TYR A 116 1.55 -7.92 -6.45
C TYR A 116 2.53 -7.82 -5.29
N ARG A 117 3.25 -8.89 -4.98
CA ARG A 117 4.22 -8.95 -3.88
C ARG A 117 3.58 -8.56 -2.54
N ILE A 118 2.44 -9.16 -2.26
CA ILE A 118 1.75 -8.93 -0.99
C ILE A 118 2.60 -9.40 0.19
N LYS A 119 2.48 -8.73 1.31
CA LYS A 119 3.18 -9.07 2.55
C LYS A 119 2.52 -10.25 3.25
N GLY A 120 1.24 -10.42 3.08
CA GLY A 120 0.48 -11.52 3.66
C GLY A 120 -0.86 -11.70 3.00
N LEU A 121 -1.48 -12.85 3.29
CA LEU A 121 -2.78 -13.22 2.75
C LEU A 121 -3.70 -13.67 3.88
N ILE A 122 -4.91 -13.12 3.89
CA ILE A 122 -5.99 -13.58 4.74
C ILE A 122 -7.02 -14.26 3.84
N LEU A 123 -7.23 -15.54 4.07
CA LEU A 123 -8.13 -16.34 3.24
C LEU A 123 -9.28 -16.86 4.08
N LEU A 124 -10.49 -16.44 3.71
CA LEU A 124 -11.70 -17.02 4.28
C LEU A 124 -12.30 -17.96 3.24
N SER A 125 -12.29 -19.22 3.55
CA SER A 125 -12.77 -20.24 2.62
C SER A 125 -13.39 -21.38 3.39
N HIS A 126 -14.53 -21.86 2.88
CA HIS A 126 -15.13 -23.11 3.33
C HIS A 126 -14.87 -24.24 2.33
N LEU A 127 -14.05 -23.96 1.32
CA LEU A 127 -13.67 -24.94 0.30
C LEU A 127 -12.44 -25.75 0.67
N LEU A 128 -11.82 -25.41 1.78
CA LEU A 128 -10.66 -26.12 2.31
C LEU A 128 -11.15 -27.26 3.22
N SER A 129 -11.65 -28.28 2.63
CA SER A 129 -12.01 -29.51 3.35
C SER A 129 -11.09 -30.66 2.91
#